data_96963f4532382bbe64eda36480a52644
#
_entry.id   96963f4532382bbe64eda36480a52644
#
_cell.length_a   1.000
_cell.length_b   1.000
_cell.length_c   1.000
_cell.angle_alpha   90.00
_cell.angle_beta   90.00
_cell.angle_gamma   90.00
#
_symmetry.space_group_name_H-M   'P 1'
#
loop_
_entity.id
_entity.type
_entity.pdbx_description
1 polymer ?
#
loop_
_entity_poly.entity_id
_entity_poly.type
_entity_poly.pdbx_seq_one_letter_code
_entity_poly.pdbx_strand_id
1 'polypeptide(L)'
;MKNKIYAGTIFLLSIALSIAFYIFRDYFKEASSLGLFGIFVVNFVSSATFFVPAPAFLTVITGGNLYSPILVAIIASMGAGLGDMLGFVFGFSGRKLTRKKLEKNPKVKFLEKHFQKHGALIIFIMAIIPNPFFDAIGILAGVLNYSLVRFFAIMLVGRFLRYWLLAQFGSQL
;
A
#
# COMPACT_ATOMS: atom_id res chain seq x y z
N MET A 1 27.41 -11.31 -15.40
CA MET A 1 26.64 -10.31 -16.17
C MET A 1 25.28 -9.97 -15.54
N LYS A 2 24.49 -10.92 -15.07
CA LYS A 2 23.15 -10.67 -14.48
C LYS A 2 23.14 -9.65 -13.32
N ASN A 3 24.10 -9.74 -12.37
CA ASN A 3 24.14 -8.80 -11.22
C ASN A 3 24.41 -7.33 -11.59
N LYS A 4 25.12 -7.07 -12.71
CA LYS A 4 25.35 -5.68 -13.19
C LYS A 4 24.07 -5.09 -13.82
N ILE A 5 23.26 -5.92 -14.46
CA ILE A 5 21.98 -5.50 -15.05
C ILE A 5 20.99 -5.15 -13.93
N TYR A 6 20.89 -5.97 -12.87
CA TYR A 6 20.03 -5.66 -11.73
C TYR A 6 20.45 -4.38 -10.99
N ALA A 7 21.77 -4.17 -10.79
CA ALA A 7 22.28 -2.94 -10.19
C ALA A 7 21.96 -1.71 -11.06
N GLY A 8 22.08 -1.82 -12.39
CA GLY A 8 21.73 -0.74 -13.33
C GLY A 8 20.22 -0.43 -13.34
N THR A 9 19.36 -1.45 -13.33
CA THR A 9 17.90 -1.26 -13.26
C THR A 9 17.48 -0.62 -11.94
N ILE A 10 18.02 -1.03 -10.80
CA ILE A 10 17.72 -0.43 -9.48
C ILE A 10 18.18 1.04 -9.48
N PHE A 11 19.36 1.33 -10.01
CA PHE A 11 19.87 2.70 -10.10
C PHE A 11 19.01 3.60 -11.00
N LEU A 12 18.61 3.12 -12.18
CA LEU A 12 17.70 3.86 -13.06
C LEU A 12 16.32 4.06 -12.43
N LEU A 13 15.81 3.06 -11.71
CA LEU A 13 14.54 3.15 -11.01
C LEU A 13 14.60 4.17 -9.86
N SER A 14 15.72 4.24 -9.12
CA SER A 14 15.91 5.24 -8.07
C SER A 14 16.02 6.66 -8.63
N ILE A 15 16.67 6.85 -9.78
CA ILE A 15 16.73 8.14 -10.47
C ILE A 15 15.34 8.54 -10.97
N ALA A 16 14.61 7.62 -11.62
CA ALA A 16 13.25 7.88 -12.10
C ALA A 16 12.32 8.25 -10.94
N LEU A 17 12.45 7.58 -9.79
CA LEU A 17 11.69 7.89 -8.56
C LEU A 17 12.04 9.28 -8.02
N SER A 18 13.33 9.64 -8.01
CA SER A 18 13.80 10.96 -7.55
C SER A 18 13.32 12.08 -8.50
N ILE A 19 13.34 11.85 -9.80
CA ILE A 19 12.81 12.78 -10.81
C ILE A 19 11.30 12.93 -10.65
N ALA A 20 10.56 11.85 -10.50
CA ALA A 20 9.13 11.88 -10.26
C ALA A 20 8.81 12.66 -8.97
N PHE A 21 9.55 12.40 -7.90
CA PHE A 21 9.41 13.16 -6.65
C PHE A 21 9.67 14.66 -6.83
N TYR A 22 10.70 15.02 -7.59
CA TYR A 22 11.03 16.42 -7.90
C TYR A 22 9.93 17.10 -8.74
N ILE A 23 9.41 16.41 -9.76
CA ILE A 23 8.33 16.93 -10.62
C ILE A 23 7.04 17.13 -9.82
N PHE A 24 6.72 16.20 -8.94
CA PHE A 24 5.48 16.24 -8.13
C PHE A 24 5.61 17.00 -6.82
N ARG A 25 6.78 17.56 -6.49
CA ARG A 25 7.02 18.25 -5.20
C ARG A 25 6.02 19.38 -4.91
N ASP A 26 5.60 20.12 -5.94
CA ASP A 26 4.71 21.26 -5.76
C ASP A 26 3.26 20.81 -5.50
N TYR A 27 2.83 19.70 -6.11
CA TYR A 27 1.57 19.04 -5.76
C TYR A 27 1.56 18.56 -4.31
N PHE A 28 2.71 18.10 -3.78
CA PHE A 28 2.82 17.70 -2.37
C PHE A 28 2.81 18.90 -1.42
N LYS A 29 3.37 20.04 -1.82
CA LYS A 29 3.28 21.28 -1.05
C LYS A 29 1.83 21.79 -0.98
N GLU A 30 1.11 21.78 -2.10
CA GLU A 30 -0.31 22.13 -2.12
C GLU A 30 -1.16 21.13 -1.31
N ALA A 31 -0.91 19.84 -1.42
CA ALA A 31 -1.58 18.83 -0.61
C ALA A 31 -1.29 19.00 0.87
N SER A 32 -0.10 19.44 1.26
CA SER A 32 0.23 19.73 2.66
C SER A 32 -0.54 20.97 3.19
N SER A 33 -0.89 21.91 2.32
CA SER A 33 -1.75 23.06 2.68
C SER A 33 -3.19 22.66 3.00
N LEU A 34 -3.64 21.50 2.49
CA LEU A 34 -4.95 20.91 2.80
C LEU A 34 -4.99 20.20 4.17
N GLY A 35 -3.89 20.22 4.94
CA GLY A 35 -3.84 19.64 6.27
C GLY A 35 -4.14 18.13 6.29
N LEU A 36 -4.98 17.70 7.22
CA LEU A 36 -5.34 16.27 7.37
C LEU A 36 -6.01 15.68 6.14
N PHE A 37 -6.79 16.47 5.40
CA PHE A 37 -7.40 16.02 4.15
C PHE A 37 -6.34 15.75 3.07
N GLY A 38 -5.29 16.57 3.00
CA GLY A 38 -4.15 16.33 2.12
C GLY A 38 -3.45 15.01 2.43
N ILE A 39 -3.24 14.70 3.72
CA ILE A 39 -2.69 13.41 4.16
C ILE A 39 -3.56 12.25 3.67
N PHE A 40 -4.88 12.34 3.82
CA PHE A 40 -5.82 11.33 3.33
C PHE A 40 -5.68 11.12 1.82
N VAL A 41 -5.76 12.20 1.04
CA VAL A 41 -5.74 12.14 -0.44
C VAL A 41 -4.41 11.58 -0.94
N VAL A 42 -3.28 12.05 -0.42
CA VAL A 42 -1.95 11.56 -0.85
C VAL A 42 -1.80 10.07 -0.54
N ASN A 43 -2.23 9.61 0.64
CA ASN A 43 -2.16 8.20 0.99
C ASN A 43 -3.13 7.34 0.16
N PHE A 44 -4.32 7.85 -0.14
CA PHE A 44 -5.28 7.19 -1.04
C PHE A 44 -4.68 7.02 -2.45
N VAL A 45 -4.21 8.11 -3.06
CA VAL A 45 -3.65 8.09 -4.42
C VAL A 45 -2.39 7.23 -4.49
N SER A 46 -1.49 7.35 -3.50
CA SER A 46 -0.27 6.53 -3.43
C SER A 46 -0.57 5.04 -3.38
N SER A 47 -1.58 4.63 -2.61
CA SER A 47 -1.98 3.22 -2.52
C SER A 47 -2.78 2.74 -3.73
N ALA A 48 -3.53 3.62 -4.39
CA ALA A 48 -4.28 3.30 -5.60
C ALA A 48 -3.39 3.10 -6.84
N THR A 49 -2.20 3.73 -6.86
CA THR A 49 -1.31 3.76 -8.05
C THR A 49 -0.21 2.71 -8.06
N PHE A 50 -0.12 1.83 -7.09
CA PHE A 50 0.77 0.65 -6.99
C PHE A 50 2.30 0.92 -6.99
N PHE A 51 2.79 2.14 -7.26
CA PHE A 51 4.22 2.34 -7.53
C PHE A 51 4.92 3.42 -6.72
N VAL A 52 4.24 4.23 -5.91
CA VAL A 52 4.88 5.41 -5.31
C VAL A 52 4.60 5.53 -3.80
N PRO A 53 5.23 4.71 -2.94
CA PRO A 53 5.03 4.79 -1.48
C PRO A 53 5.72 6.01 -0.82
N ALA A 54 6.75 6.58 -1.45
CA ALA A 54 7.54 7.64 -0.84
C ALA A 54 6.75 8.90 -0.43
N PRO A 55 5.83 9.44 -1.26
CA PRO A 55 5.02 10.58 -0.87
C PRO A 55 4.12 10.32 0.35
N ALA A 56 3.53 9.13 0.43
CA ALA A 56 2.68 8.75 1.54
C ALA A 56 3.45 8.76 2.88
N PHE A 57 4.67 8.22 2.90
CA PHE A 57 5.50 8.23 4.12
C PHE A 57 5.90 9.63 4.53
N LEU A 58 6.29 10.48 3.59
CA LEU A 58 6.66 11.86 3.88
C LEU A 58 5.49 12.65 4.47
N THR A 59 4.27 12.52 3.91
CA THR A 59 3.09 13.20 4.45
C THR A 59 2.72 12.72 5.85
N VAL A 60 2.98 11.45 6.18
CA VAL A 60 2.75 10.91 7.52
C VAL A 60 3.78 11.42 8.51
N ILE A 61 5.07 11.45 8.14
CA ILE A 61 6.14 11.95 9.01
C ILE A 61 5.95 13.48 9.27
N THR A 62 5.77 14.26 8.21
CA THR A 62 5.53 15.72 8.35
C THR A 62 4.22 16.01 9.07
N GLY A 63 3.17 15.21 8.80
CA GLY A 63 1.90 15.31 9.51
C GLY A 63 2.04 15.04 11.01
N GLY A 64 2.87 14.07 11.40
CA GLY A 64 3.15 13.76 12.81
C GLY A 64 3.81 14.90 13.57
N ASN A 65 4.59 15.76 12.89
CA ASN A 65 5.13 16.98 13.47
C ASN A 65 4.07 18.08 13.68
N LEU A 66 3.07 18.14 12.79
CA LEU A 66 2.06 19.20 12.78
C LEU A 66 0.78 18.84 13.56
N TYR A 67 0.46 17.57 13.65
CA TYR A 67 -0.79 17.04 14.24
C TYR A 67 -0.50 15.89 15.19
N SER A 68 -1.50 15.51 15.99
CA SER A 68 -1.41 14.31 16.83
C SER A 68 -1.05 13.07 15.98
N PRO A 69 0.00 12.31 16.36
CA PRO A 69 0.43 11.10 15.62
C PRO A 69 -0.69 10.06 15.43
N ILE A 70 -1.57 9.93 16.43
CA ILE A 70 -2.72 9.01 16.36
C ILE A 70 -3.70 9.47 15.27
N LEU A 71 -4.01 10.77 15.23
CA LEU A 71 -4.95 11.33 14.24
C LEU A 71 -4.39 11.18 12.82
N VAL A 72 -3.12 11.48 12.63
CA VAL A 72 -2.42 11.30 11.35
C VAL A 72 -2.46 9.83 10.92
N ALA A 73 -2.19 8.90 11.84
CA ALA A 73 -2.22 7.47 11.55
C ALA A 73 -3.62 6.99 11.13
N ILE A 74 -4.67 7.45 11.80
CA ILE A 74 -6.06 7.13 11.44
C ILE A 74 -6.36 7.63 10.03
N ILE A 75 -6.13 8.91 9.76
CA ILE A 75 -6.45 9.54 8.48
C ILE A 75 -5.65 8.90 7.33
N ALA A 76 -4.35 8.72 7.51
CA ALA A 76 -3.48 8.10 6.51
C ALA A 76 -3.86 6.65 6.24
N SER A 77 -4.15 5.86 7.29
CA SER A 77 -4.55 4.46 7.13
C SER A 77 -5.90 4.31 6.44
N MET A 78 -6.85 5.20 6.68
CA MET A 78 -8.13 5.23 5.97
C MET A 78 -7.93 5.54 4.48
N GLY A 79 -7.15 6.58 4.16
CA GLY A 79 -6.84 6.92 2.78
C GLY A 79 -6.18 5.76 2.05
N ALA A 80 -5.07 5.26 2.60
CA ALA A 80 -4.34 4.14 2.02
C ALA A 80 -5.20 2.87 1.93
N GLY A 81 -6.02 2.59 2.94
CA GLY A 81 -6.91 1.45 2.96
C GLY A 81 -7.93 1.44 1.83
N LEU A 82 -8.53 2.58 1.57
CA LEU A 82 -9.46 2.73 0.45
C LEU A 82 -8.73 2.58 -0.90
N GLY A 83 -7.50 3.08 -1.02
CA GLY A 83 -6.67 2.88 -2.20
C GLY A 83 -6.37 1.40 -2.46
N ASP A 84 -5.99 0.64 -1.43
CA ASP A 84 -5.71 -0.80 -1.54
C ASP A 84 -6.94 -1.63 -1.92
N MET A 85 -8.14 -1.18 -1.53
CA MET A 85 -9.40 -1.83 -1.95
C MET A 85 -9.57 -1.81 -3.48
N LEU A 86 -9.07 -0.79 -4.17
CA LEU A 86 -9.11 -0.76 -5.65
C LEU A 86 -8.28 -1.91 -6.23
N GLY A 87 -7.09 -2.18 -5.67
CA GLY A 87 -6.28 -3.33 -6.05
C GLY A 87 -6.98 -4.67 -5.80
N PHE A 88 -7.63 -4.80 -4.65
CA PHE A 88 -8.43 -6.00 -4.33
C PHE A 88 -9.56 -6.18 -5.34
N VAL A 89 -10.35 -5.14 -5.62
CA VAL A 89 -11.45 -5.17 -6.58
C VAL A 89 -10.95 -5.51 -7.98
N PHE A 90 -9.81 -4.97 -8.39
CA PHE A 90 -9.16 -5.31 -9.65
C PHE A 90 -8.80 -6.80 -9.72
N GLY A 91 -8.16 -7.34 -8.68
CA GLY A 91 -7.83 -8.77 -8.59
C GLY A 91 -9.07 -9.66 -8.61
N PHE A 92 -10.11 -9.29 -7.87
CA PHE A 92 -11.40 -10.02 -7.84
C PHE A 92 -12.12 -10.00 -9.18
N SER A 93 -12.09 -8.87 -9.88
CA SER A 93 -12.67 -8.76 -11.23
C SER A 93 -11.91 -9.60 -12.25
N GLY A 94 -10.56 -9.58 -12.19
CA GLY A 94 -9.71 -10.44 -13.00
C GLY A 94 -10.00 -11.93 -12.77
N ARG A 95 -10.22 -12.34 -11.50
CA ARG A 95 -10.66 -13.71 -11.16
C ARG A 95 -11.96 -14.07 -11.86
N LYS A 96 -12.98 -13.20 -11.82
CA LYS A 96 -14.27 -13.46 -12.47
C LYS A 96 -14.13 -13.74 -13.96
N LEU A 97 -13.28 -12.97 -14.65
CA LEU A 97 -13.03 -13.12 -16.09
C LEU A 97 -12.29 -14.43 -16.42
N THR A 98 -11.41 -14.89 -15.53
CA THR A 98 -10.56 -16.08 -15.76
C THR A 98 -10.97 -17.30 -14.94
N ARG A 99 -12.14 -17.26 -14.31
CA ARG A 99 -12.63 -18.24 -13.33
C ARG A 99 -12.49 -19.70 -13.82
N LYS A 100 -12.92 -20.00 -15.03
CA LYS A 100 -12.87 -21.36 -15.60
C LYS A 100 -11.44 -21.93 -15.67
N LYS A 101 -10.44 -21.09 -15.92
CA LYS A 101 -9.01 -21.48 -15.96
C LYS A 101 -8.43 -21.63 -14.56
N LEU A 102 -8.75 -20.70 -13.66
CA LEU A 102 -8.22 -20.68 -12.30
C LEU A 102 -8.75 -21.86 -11.46
N GLU A 103 -10.04 -22.16 -11.55
CA GLU A 103 -10.67 -23.26 -10.81
C GLU A 103 -10.20 -24.66 -11.26
N LYS A 104 -9.68 -24.78 -12.48
CA LYS A 104 -9.09 -26.04 -12.97
C LYS A 104 -7.64 -26.25 -12.54
N ASN A 105 -6.95 -25.19 -12.09
CA ASN A 105 -5.54 -25.26 -11.74
C ASN A 105 -5.36 -25.72 -10.28
N PRO A 106 -4.77 -26.89 -10.02
CA PRO A 106 -4.58 -27.42 -8.66
C PRO A 106 -3.68 -26.53 -7.79
N LYS A 107 -2.70 -25.83 -8.39
CA LYS A 107 -1.82 -24.89 -7.68
C LYS A 107 -2.61 -23.70 -7.16
N VAL A 108 -3.55 -23.17 -7.95
CA VAL A 108 -4.40 -22.04 -7.54
C VAL A 108 -5.31 -22.45 -6.38
N LYS A 109 -5.93 -23.64 -6.46
CA LYS A 109 -6.76 -24.17 -5.35
C LYS A 109 -5.94 -24.35 -4.07
N PHE A 110 -4.73 -24.84 -4.18
CA PHE A 110 -3.84 -24.99 -3.03
C PHE A 110 -3.50 -23.63 -2.39
N LEU A 111 -3.12 -22.65 -3.21
CA LEU A 111 -2.85 -21.29 -2.76
C LEU A 111 -4.07 -20.64 -2.13
N GLU A 112 -5.25 -20.79 -2.74
CA GLU A 112 -6.51 -20.28 -2.22
C GLU A 112 -6.80 -20.85 -0.83
N LYS A 113 -6.72 -22.17 -0.67
CA LYS A 113 -6.92 -22.85 0.62
C LYS A 113 -5.93 -22.35 1.69
N HIS A 114 -4.65 -22.22 1.33
CA HIS A 114 -3.62 -21.73 2.24
C HIS A 114 -3.84 -20.27 2.62
N PHE A 115 -4.20 -19.43 1.65
CA PHE A 115 -4.45 -18.02 1.88
C PHE A 115 -5.73 -17.80 2.69
N GLN A 116 -6.77 -18.61 2.51
CA GLN A 116 -7.97 -18.56 3.37
C GLN A 116 -7.64 -18.87 4.83
N LYS A 117 -6.68 -19.77 5.08
CA LYS A 117 -6.29 -20.17 6.43
C LYS A 117 -5.32 -19.19 7.10
N HIS A 118 -4.31 -18.72 6.37
CA HIS A 118 -3.20 -17.92 6.90
C HIS A 118 -3.15 -16.48 6.35
N GLY A 119 -4.07 -16.12 5.46
CA GLY A 119 -4.07 -14.82 4.78
C GLY A 119 -4.15 -13.64 5.73
N ALA A 120 -4.85 -13.77 6.86
CA ALA A 120 -4.91 -12.74 7.87
C ALA A 120 -3.52 -12.34 8.38
N LEU A 121 -2.69 -13.32 8.73
CA LEU A 121 -1.33 -13.09 9.21
C LEU A 121 -0.43 -12.53 8.11
N ILE A 122 -0.55 -13.06 6.89
CA ILE A 122 0.22 -12.59 5.73
C ILE A 122 -0.11 -11.13 5.43
N ILE A 123 -1.39 -10.79 5.33
CA ILE A 123 -1.85 -9.43 5.06
C ILE A 123 -1.36 -8.48 6.17
N PHE A 124 -1.50 -8.87 7.43
CA PHE A 124 -1.10 -8.07 8.58
C PHE A 124 0.40 -7.77 8.59
N ILE A 125 1.24 -8.80 8.46
CA ILE A 125 2.71 -8.65 8.41
C ILE A 125 3.11 -7.75 7.25
N MET A 126 2.56 -7.99 6.07
CA MET A 126 2.87 -7.21 4.88
C MET A 126 2.36 -5.76 4.99
N ALA A 127 1.28 -5.50 5.74
CA ALA A 127 0.77 -4.15 5.98
C ALA A 127 1.67 -3.34 6.92
N ILE A 128 2.29 -3.98 7.92
CA ILE A 128 3.21 -3.33 8.87
C ILE A 128 4.56 -3.05 8.22
N ILE A 129 5.13 -4.03 7.52
CA ILE A 129 6.47 -3.91 6.95
C ILE A 129 6.41 -3.03 5.69
N PRO A 130 7.20 -1.92 5.61
CA PRO A 130 7.31 -1.13 4.41
C PRO A 130 7.94 -1.97 3.29
N ASN A 131 7.15 -2.36 2.30
CA ASN A 131 7.63 -3.15 1.17
C ASN A 131 6.88 -2.75 -0.11
N PRO A 132 7.55 -2.78 -1.27
CA PRO A 132 6.94 -2.41 -2.54
C PRO A 132 5.93 -3.45 -3.06
N PHE A 133 5.91 -4.65 -2.46
CA PHE A 133 5.03 -5.75 -2.88
C PHE A 133 3.69 -5.74 -2.15
N PHE A 134 3.48 -4.83 -1.20
CA PHE A 134 2.24 -4.79 -0.42
C PHE A 134 1.02 -4.58 -1.32
N ASP A 135 1.13 -3.72 -2.32
CA ASP A 135 0.03 -3.42 -3.24
C ASP A 135 -0.37 -4.66 -4.06
N ALA A 136 0.59 -5.55 -4.35
CA ALA A 136 0.32 -6.83 -5.00
C ALA A 136 -0.49 -7.79 -4.10
N ILE A 137 -0.40 -7.66 -2.77
CA ILE A 137 -1.19 -8.49 -1.82
C ILE A 137 -2.68 -8.20 -1.94
N GLY A 138 -3.08 -6.95 -2.19
CA GLY A 138 -4.48 -6.60 -2.45
C GLY A 138 -5.01 -7.33 -3.68
N ILE A 139 -4.28 -7.25 -4.80
CA ILE A 139 -4.64 -7.96 -6.03
C ILE A 139 -4.67 -9.48 -5.79
N LEU A 140 -3.66 -10.02 -5.12
CA LEU A 140 -3.57 -11.45 -4.84
C LEU A 140 -4.74 -11.93 -3.96
N ALA A 141 -5.09 -11.19 -2.91
CA ALA A 141 -6.23 -11.48 -2.06
C ALA A 141 -7.54 -11.51 -2.85
N GLY A 142 -7.73 -10.55 -3.78
CA GLY A 142 -8.86 -10.51 -4.70
C GLY A 142 -8.90 -11.72 -5.64
N VAL A 143 -7.76 -12.06 -6.27
CA VAL A 143 -7.63 -13.23 -7.15
C VAL A 143 -7.88 -14.54 -6.38
N LEU A 144 -7.42 -14.65 -5.14
CA LEU A 144 -7.62 -15.82 -4.28
C LEU A 144 -8.98 -15.83 -3.57
N ASN A 145 -9.89 -14.91 -3.95
CA ASN A 145 -11.26 -14.85 -3.41
C ASN A 145 -11.31 -14.72 -1.89
N TYR A 146 -10.37 -13.96 -1.32
CA TYR A 146 -10.39 -13.66 0.11
C TYR A 146 -11.56 -12.73 0.44
N SER A 147 -12.01 -12.71 1.70
CA SER A 147 -13.10 -11.82 2.12
C SER A 147 -12.63 -10.36 2.10
N LEU A 148 -13.32 -9.49 1.34
CA LEU A 148 -13.03 -8.06 1.25
C LEU A 148 -13.06 -7.38 2.63
N VAL A 149 -14.07 -7.70 3.45
CA VAL A 149 -14.22 -7.10 4.78
C VAL A 149 -13.06 -7.50 5.70
N ARG A 150 -12.67 -8.78 5.69
CA ARG A 150 -11.53 -9.27 6.48
C ARG A 150 -10.23 -8.66 5.97
N PHE A 151 -10.03 -8.60 4.65
CA PHE A 151 -8.87 -7.95 4.04
C PHE A 151 -8.74 -6.50 4.52
N PHE A 152 -9.82 -5.72 4.38
CA PHE A 152 -9.85 -4.31 4.75
C PHE A 152 -9.56 -4.09 6.24
N ALA A 153 -10.23 -4.84 7.12
CA ALA A 153 -10.06 -4.70 8.56
C ALA A 153 -8.62 -5.01 9.01
N ILE A 154 -8.05 -6.12 8.54
CA ILE A 154 -6.69 -6.55 8.92
C ILE A 154 -5.65 -5.56 8.38
N MET A 155 -5.81 -5.16 7.14
CA MET A 155 -4.93 -4.23 6.47
C MET A 155 -4.97 -2.85 7.12
N LEU A 156 -6.19 -2.36 7.48
CA LEU A 156 -6.34 -1.08 8.16
C LEU A 156 -5.59 -1.05 9.50
N VAL A 157 -5.70 -2.12 10.30
CA VAL A 157 -4.97 -2.24 11.58
C VAL A 157 -3.45 -2.27 11.35
N GLY A 158 -2.97 -3.04 10.39
CA GLY A 158 -1.54 -3.11 10.08
C GLY A 158 -0.98 -1.77 9.58
N ARG A 159 -1.71 -1.08 8.68
CA ARG A 159 -1.32 0.25 8.21
C ARG A 159 -1.40 1.30 9.30
N PHE A 160 -2.41 1.24 10.17
CA PHE A 160 -2.51 2.14 11.32
C PHE A 160 -1.27 2.03 12.20
N LEU A 161 -0.86 0.83 12.59
CA LEU A 161 0.35 0.63 13.40
C LEU A 161 1.60 1.18 12.71
N ARG A 162 1.78 0.89 11.42
CA ARG A 162 2.90 1.42 10.64
C ARG A 162 2.91 2.95 10.60
N TYR A 163 1.79 3.56 10.27
CA TYR A 163 1.70 5.02 10.16
C TYR A 163 1.77 5.72 11.52
N TRP A 164 1.27 5.07 12.56
CA TRP A 164 1.45 5.59 13.92
C TRP A 164 2.93 5.64 14.32
N LEU A 165 3.70 4.60 14.04
CA LEU A 165 5.15 4.60 14.30
C LEU A 165 5.86 5.69 13.48
N LEU A 166 5.51 5.86 12.21
CA LEU A 166 6.09 6.90 11.35
C LEU A 166 5.71 8.31 11.81
N ALA A 167 4.45 8.55 12.19
CA ALA A 167 3.99 9.84 12.69
C ALA A 167 4.58 10.15 14.07
N GLN A 168 4.76 9.12 14.94
CA GLN A 168 5.45 9.26 16.21
C GLN A 168 6.91 9.66 16.02
N PHE A 169 7.59 9.08 15.03
CA PHE A 169 8.94 9.52 14.65
C PHE A 169 8.94 10.96 14.17
N GLY A 170 7.98 11.35 13.31
CA GLY A 170 7.82 12.72 12.83
C GLY A 170 7.59 13.74 13.96
N SER A 171 6.86 13.37 15.01
CA SER A 171 6.60 14.26 16.15
C SER A 171 7.81 14.55 17.02
N GLN A 172 8.94 13.86 16.81
CA GLN A 172 10.20 14.05 17.53
C GLN A 172 11.22 14.87 16.72
N LEU A 173 10.89 15.22 15.47
CA LEU A 173 11.71 16.08 14.61
C LEU A 173 11.34 17.54 14.78
#